data_d8520e5aeef9904d315464707759794e
#
_entry.id   d8520e5aeef9904d315464707759794e
#
_cell.length_a   1.000
_cell.length_b   1.000
_cell.length_c   1.000
_cell.angle_alpha   90.00
_cell.angle_beta   90.00
_cell.angle_gamma   90.00
#
_symmetry.space_group_name_H-M   'P 1'
#
loop_
_entity.id
_entity.type
_entity.pdbx_description
1 polymer ?
#
loop_
_entity_poly.entity_id
_entity_poly.type
_entity_poly.pdbx_seq_one_letter_code
_entity_poly.pdbx_strand_id
1 'polypeptide(L)'
;MATPPSVFEVPVSSPHCWPVELSTAQQSEAYVRLLGYGAKVRSLNAGGYDINLASPAANMRQKSIDHIKAVIDLAAAWGTQEVVISPGTRRPMISPPLEKTYDWMYESLAVLTPMAKQAGVRLLLENTPYCFTPTMPQLAEVVETLNDDTVRVVYDIANAAYIAEDPVASLLAYHAAIEFVHVSDTGMDVWGHDPVGTGVVDFEGLGEAVQATCGIENCVLEIIREENALHELNKGVADLRAKGWKIP
;
A
#
# COMPACT_ATOMS: atom_id res chain seq x y z
N MET A 1 -6.45 31.00 -7.29
CA MET A 1 -5.20 30.20 -7.12
C MET A 1 -5.53 28.80 -7.58
N ALA A 2 -4.73 28.21 -8.47
CA ALA A 2 -4.95 26.82 -8.85
C ALA A 2 -4.69 25.93 -7.64
N THR A 3 -5.64 25.05 -7.33
CA THR A 3 -5.44 24.00 -6.32
C THR A 3 -4.25 23.16 -6.79
N PRO A 4 -3.27 22.84 -5.94
CA PRO A 4 -2.18 21.96 -6.35
C PRO A 4 -2.77 20.63 -6.83
N PRO A 5 -2.13 19.96 -7.79
CA PRO A 5 -2.62 18.66 -8.25
C PRO A 5 -2.69 17.71 -7.08
N SER A 6 -3.86 17.13 -6.88
CA SER A 6 -4.03 16.10 -5.84
C SER A 6 -3.27 14.84 -6.25
N VAL A 7 -2.52 14.27 -5.34
CA VAL A 7 -1.76 13.04 -5.54
C VAL A 7 -2.63 11.88 -5.05
N PHE A 8 -2.79 10.86 -5.87
CA PHE A 8 -3.68 9.75 -5.60
C PHE A 8 -2.96 8.41 -5.71
N GLU A 9 -3.34 7.49 -4.84
CA GLU A 9 -3.19 6.07 -5.07
C GLU A 9 -4.43 5.54 -5.79
N VAL A 10 -4.23 4.66 -6.76
CA VAL A 10 -5.32 4.06 -7.54
C VAL A 10 -5.42 2.59 -7.18
N PRO A 11 -6.53 2.16 -6.54
CA PRO A 11 -6.77 0.75 -6.31
C PRO A 11 -7.02 0.02 -7.64
N VAL A 12 -6.25 -1.04 -7.86
CA VAL A 12 -6.29 -1.85 -9.08
C VAL A 12 -6.93 -3.19 -8.74
N SER A 13 -8.26 -3.16 -8.62
CA SER A 13 -9.06 -4.31 -8.23
C SER A 13 -10.35 -4.40 -9.02
N SER A 14 -10.88 -5.61 -9.19
CA SER A 14 -12.22 -5.83 -9.76
C SER A 14 -13.31 -5.35 -8.78
N PRO A 15 -14.39 -4.73 -9.25
CA PRO A 15 -14.76 -4.49 -10.66
C PRO A 15 -14.27 -3.16 -11.23
N HIS A 16 -13.47 -2.38 -10.50
CA HIS A 16 -13.16 -0.99 -10.87
C HIS A 16 -12.04 -0.90 -11.91
N CYS A 17 -10.92 -1.54 -11.69
CA CYS A 17 -9.78 -1.52 -12.61
C CYS A 17 -9.05 -2.87 -12.53
N TRP A 18 -9.41 -3.82 -13.40
CA TRP A 18 -8.69 -5.09 -13.50
C TRP A 18 -7.88 -5.09 -14.81
N PRO A 19 -6.54 -4.96 -14.76
CA PRO A 19 -5.73 -4.62 -15.95
C PRO A 19 -5.93 -5.57 -17.13
N VAL A 20 -6.06 -6.86 -16.88
CA VAL A 20 -6.21 -7.86 -17.95
C VAL A 20 -7.60 -7.87 -18.61
N GLU A 21 -8.60 -7.21 -18.01
CA GLU A 21 -9.94 -7.05 -18.58
C GLU A 21 -10.08 -5.76 -19.39
N LEU A 22 -9.10 -4.88 -19.29
CA LEU A 22 -9.07 -3.60 -19.98
C LEU A 22 -8.15 -3.68 -21.21
N SER A 23 -8.65 -3.27 -22.36
CA SER A 23 -7.80 -3.02 -23.52
C SER A 23 -6.84 -1.86 -23.25
N THR A 24 -5.71 -1.83 -23.95
CA THR A 24 -4.74 -0.72 -23.86
C THR A 24 -5.40 0.66 -24.09
N ALA A 25 -6.39 0.73 -24.98
CA ALA A 25 -7.14 1.97 -25.22
C ALA A 25 -7.95 2.39 -23.99
N GLN A 26 -8.63 1.45 -23.31
CA GLN A 26 -9.38 1.72 -22.08
C GLN A 26 -8.46 2.12 -20.92
N GLN A 27 -7.31 1.46 -20.78
CA GLN A 27 -6.30 1.85 -19.78
C GLN A 27 -5.80 3.28 -20.01
N SER A 28 -5.50 3.61 -21.27
CA SER A 28 -5.07 4.99 -21.64
C SER A 28 -6.17 6.02 -21.41
N GLU A 29 -7.42 5.69 -21.75
CA GLU A 29 -8.57 6.59 -21.52
C GLU A 29 -8.78 6.84 -20.02
N ALA A 30 -8.70 5.80 -19.18
CA ALA A 30 -8.79 5.94 -17.72
C ALA A 30 -7.73 6.91 -17.19
N TYR A 31 -6.49 6.75 -17.61
CA TYR A 31 -5.39 7.65 -17.21
C TYR A 31 -5.61 9.10 -17.66
N VAL A 32 -5.99 9.31 -18.93
CA VAL A 32 -6.29 10.66 -19.46
C VAL A 32 -7.42 11.32 -18.67
N ARG A 33 -8.45 10.57 -18.27
CA ARG A 33 -9.53 11.08 -17.41
C ARG A 33 -9.03 11.51 -16.04
N LEU A 34 -8.18 10.71 -15.38
CA LEU A 34 -7.56 11.08 -14.10
C LEU A 34 -6.76 12.38 -14.23
N LEU A 35 -5.92 12.49 -15.26
CA LEU A 35 -5.17 13.71 -15.54
C LEU A 35 -6.09 14.90 -15.80
N GLY A 36 -7.23 14.71 -16.48
CA GLY A 36 -8.23 15.72 -16.74
C GLY A 36 -8.87 16.31 -15.47
N TYR A 37 -8.89 15.54 -14.37
CA TYR A 37 -9.29 16.04 -13.04
C TYR A 37 -8.14 16.70 -12.26
N GLY A 38 -6.96 16.85 -12.84
CA GLY A 38 -5.77 17.36 -12.17
C GLY A 38 -5.13 16.34 -11.21
N ALA A 39 -5.49 15.08 -11.31
CA ALA A 39 -4.92 14.00 -10.49
C ALA A 39 -3.50 13.66 -10.95
N LYS A 40 -2.59 13.47 -10.00
CA LYS A 40 -1.30 12.84 -10.21
C LYS A 40 -1.34 11.46 -9.57
N VAL A 41 -1.15 10.40 -10.35
CA VAL A 41 -1.09 9.03 -9.82
C VAL A 41 0.28 8.81 -9.19
N ARG A 42 0.31 8.57 -7.88
CA ARG A 42 1.52 8.23 -7.15
C ARG A 42 1.84 6.75 -7.28
N SER A 43 0.88 5.92 -6.92
CA SER A 43 1.02 4.47 -6.84
C SER A 43 -0.21 3.76 -7.39
N LEU A 44 -0.03 2.53 -7.80
CA LEU A 44 -1.12 1.60 -8.06
C LEU A 44 -1.16 0.59 -6.92
N ASN A 45 -2.30 0.45 -6.25
CA ASN A 45 -2.49 -0.54 -5.21
C ASN A 45 -3.10 -1.81 -5.80
N ALA A 46 -2.28 -2.85 -5.93
CA ALA A 46 -2.67 -4.16 -6.44
C ALA A 46 -3.26 -5.05 -5.33
N GLY A 47 -3.69 -4.44 -4.24
CA GLY A 47 -4.30 -5.13 -3.10
C GLY A 47 -5.56 -5.89 -3.51
N GLY A 48 -5.82 -6.92 -2.76
CA GLY A 48 -7.03 -7.74 -2.91
C GLY A 48 -6.82 -9.06 -2.21
N TYR A 49 -7.82 -9.52 -1.49
CA TYR A 49 -7.73 -10.77 -0.71
C TYR A 49 -7.53 -12.03 -1.58
N ASP A 50 -7.84 -11.93 -2.88
CA ASP A 50 -7.66 -13.01 -3.84
C ASP A 50 -6.22 -13.11 -4.37
N ILE A 51 -5.40 -12.05 -4.17
CA ILE A 51 -4.00 -12.01 -4.58
C ILE A 51 -3.13 -12.47 -3.42
N ASN A 52 -2.44 -13.59 -3.62
CA ASN A 52 -1.63 -14.20 -2.58
C ASN A 52 -0.32 -14.77 -3.16
N LEU A 53 0.76 -13.99 -3.03
CA LEU A 53 2.11 -14.37 -3.47
C LEU A 53 2.71 -15.52 -2.66
N ALA A 54 2.14 -15.83 -1.50
CA ALA A 54 2.54 -16.91 -0.62
C ALA A 54 1.55 -18.09 -0.61
N SER A 55 0.64 -18.18 -1.59
CA SER A 55 -0.34 -19.26 -1.65
C SER A 55 0.33 -20.63 -1.71
N PRO A 56 -0.10 -21.64 -0.90
CA PRO A 56 0.42 -23.01 -1.00
C PRO A 56 0.05 -23.69 -2.32
N ALA A 57 -0.99 -23.22 -3.02
CA ALA A 57 -1.39 -23.72 -4.33
C ALA A 57 -0.60 -23.00 -5.42
N ALA A 58 0.29 -23.72 -6.12
CA ALA A 58 1.19 -23.13 -7.11
C ALA A 58 0.44 -22.40 -8.25
N ASN A 59 -0.70 -22.92 -8.70
CA ASN A 59 -1.51 -22.28 -9.74
C ASN A 59 -2.13 -20.96 -9.25
N MET A 60 -2.49 -20.83 -7.96
CA MET A 60 -2.98 -19.57 -7.40
C MET A 60 -1.85 -18.55 -7.23
N ARG A 61 -0.65 -19.00 -6.81
CA ARG A 61 0.54 -18.14 -6.81
C ARG A 61 0.84 -17.61 -8.21
N GLN A 62 0.78 -18.48 -9.23
CA GLN A 62 1.01 -18.06 -10.62
C GLN A 62 -0.01 -16.99 -11.06
N LYS A 63 -1.30 -17.17 -10.73
CA LYS A 63 -2.33 -16.16 -11.01
C LYS A 63 -2.04 -14.84 -10.32
N SER A 64 -1.58 -14.88 -9.07
CA SER A 64 -1.19 -13.68 -8.34
C SER A 64 0.03 -12.99 -8.99
N ILE A 65 1.03 -13.75 -9.38
CA ILE A 65 2.20 -13.24 -10.11
C ILE A 65 1.76 -12.60 -11.45
N ASP A 66 0.90 -13.27 -12.22
CA ASP A 66 0.42 -12.77 -13.51
C ASP A 66 -0.37 -11.46 -13.34
N HIS A 67 -1.16 -11.34 -12.27
CA HIS A 67 -1.85 -10.10 -11.95
C HIS A 67 -0.87 -8.97 -11.63
N ILE A 68 0.09 -9.20 -10.72
CA ILE A 68 1.07 -8.17 -10.36
C ILE A 68 1.91 -7.75 -11.57
N LYS A 69 2.27 -8.66 -12.47
CA LYS A 69 2.92 -8.30 -13.74
C LYS A 69 2.08 -7.34 -14.57
N ALA A 70 0.78 -7.59 -14.70
CA ALA A 70 -0.12 -6.71 -15.43
C ALA A 70 -0.24 -5.32 -14.77
N VAL A 71 -0.17 -5.25 -13.43
CA VAL A 71 -0.14 -3.97 -12.70
C VAL A 71 1.19 -3.23 -12.89
N ILE A 72 2.32 -3.94 -12.92
CA ILE A 72 3.63 -3.34 -13.23
C ILE A 72 3.61 -2.73 -14.65
N ASP A 73 3.08 -3.47 -15.64
CA ASP A 73 2.95 -2.97 -17.02
C ASP A 73 2.05 -1.73 -17.08
N LEU A 74 0.93 -1.74 -16.33
CA LEU A 74 0.03 -0.59 -16.23
C LEU A 74 0.72 0.60 -15.56
N ALA A 75 1.46 0.40 -14.48
CA ALA A 75 2.21 1.44 -13.80
C ALA A 75 3.23 2.10 -14.74
N ALA A 76 4.00 1.29 -15.46
CA ALA A 76 4.94 1.79 -16.46
C ALA A 76 4.24 2.60 -17.57
N ALA A 77 3.09 2.12 -18.07
CA ALA A 77 2.30 2.81 -19.10
C ALA A 77 1.74 4.15 -18.61
N TRP A 78 1.41 4.27 -17.33
CA TRP A 78 0.91 5.49 -16.69
C TRP A 78 2.04 6.42 -16.16
N GLY A 79 3.30 5.99 -16.26
CA GLY A 79 4.43 6.74 -15.73
C GLY A 79 4.46 6.77 -14.18
N THR A 80 3.79 5.83 -13.53
CA THR A 80 3.75 5.64 -12.08
C THR A 80 4.89 4.70 -11.67
N GLN A 81 5.62 5.05 -10.63
CA GLN A 81 6.84 4.33 -10.25
C GLN A 81 6.66 3.37 -9.06
N GLU A 82 5.45 3.26 -8.52
CA GLU A 82 5.19 2.49 -7.30
C GLU A 82 3.95 1.61 -7.46
N VAL A 83 4.09 0.35 -7.06
CA VAL A 83 3.00 -0.63 -7.00
C VAL A 83 2.96 -1.21 -5.59
N VAL A 84 1.87 -0.95 -4.88
CA VAL A 84 1.61 -1.52 -3.55
C VAL A 84 1.12 -2.96 -3.73
N ILE A 85 1.70 -3.87 -2.97
CA ILE A 85 1.39 -5.30 -3.00
C ILE A 85 1.31 -5.88 -1.59
N SER A 86 0.44 -6.86 -1.40
CA SER A 86 0.44 -7.66 -0.19
C SER A 86 1.54 -8.73 -0.23
N PRO A 87 2.27 -8.98 0.86
CA PRO A 87 3.21 -10.10 0.96
C PRO A 87 2.50 -11.46 0.84
N GLY A 88 1.20 -11.51 1.12
CA GLY A 88 0.37 -12.69 1.05
C GLY A 88 -0.22 -13.10 2.39
N THR A 89 -1.17 -14.03 2.34
CA THR A 89 -1.91 -14.51 3.50
C THR A 89 -1.58 -15.97 3.81
N ARG A 90 -1.73 -16.35 5.08
CA ARG A 90 -1.59 -17.70 5.57
C ARG A 90 -2.91 -18.16 6.18
N ARG A 91 -3.36 -19.37 5.81
CA ARG A 91 -4.64 -19.89 6.31
C ARG A 91 -4.64 -20.01 7.83
N PRO A 92 -5.69 -19.55 8.54
CA PRO A 92 -5.68 -19.53 10.01
C PRO A 92 -5.88 -20.89 10.64
N MET A 93 -6.55 -21.87 9.98
CA MET A 93 -6.88 -23.16 10.59
C MET A 93 -5.88 -24.27 10.25
N ILE A 94 -5.60 -24.49 8.97
CA ILE A 94 -4.62 -25.49 8.53
C ILE A 94 -3.53 -24.72 7.79
N SER A 95 -2.66 -24.11 8.58
CA SER A 95 -1.57 -23.29 8.06
C SER A 95 -0.42 -24.17 7.57
N PRO A 96 0.16 -23.85 6.41
CA PRO A 96 1.46 -24.39 6.07
C PRO A 96 2.52 -23.94 7.08
N PRO A 97 3.67 -24.63 7.18
CA PRO A 97 4.81 -24.13 7.94
C PRO A 97 5.16 -22.70 7.52
N LEU A 98 5.49 -21.85 8.50
CA LEU A 98 5.78 -20.42 8.24
C LEU A 98 6.95 -20.26 7.28
N GLU A 99 8.00 -21.04 7.46
CA GLU A 99 9.17 -21.07 6.57
C GLU A 99 8.77 -21.30 5.11
N LYS A 100 7.87 -22.26 4.85
CA LYS A 100 7.37 -22.52 3.50
C LYS A 100 6.56 -21.33 2.92
N THR A 101 5.88 -20.62 3.78
CA THR A 101 5.12 -19.42 3.37
C THR A 101 6.10 -18.31 2.91
N TYR A 102 7.20 -18.13 3.63
CA TYR A 102 8.29 -17.23 3.20
C TYR A 102 8.94 -17.69 1.89
N ASP A 103 9.28 -18.98 1.76
CA ASP A 103 9.86 -19.54 0.53
C ASP A 103 8.98 -19.17 -0.70
N TRP A 104 7.67 -19.41 -0.62
CA TRP A 104 6.75 -19.13 -1.73
C TRP A 104 6.63 -17.63 -2.05
N MET A 105 6.65 -16.77 -1.05
CA MET A 105 6.69 -15.33 -1.26
C MET A 105 7.99 -14.92 -1.95
N TYR A 106 9.15 -15.39 -1.46
CA TYR A 106 10.44 -15.09 -2.08
C TYR A 106 10.55 -15.62 -3.51
N GLU A 107 10.04 -16.83 -3.80
CA GLU A 107 9.93 -17.36 -5.17
C GLU A 107 9.11 -16.43 -6.06
N SER A 108 7.99 -15.90 -5.56
CA SER A 108 7.13 -14.98 -6.31
C SER A 108 7.83 -13.64 -6.55
N LEU A 109 8.46 -13.07 -5.52
CA LEU A 109 9.22 -11.81 -5.62
C LEU A 109 10.44 -11.95 -6.54
N ALA A 110 11.12 -13.11 -6.56
CA ALA A 110 12.22 -13.36 -7.47
C ALA A 110 11.83 -13.30 -8.96
N VAL A 111 10.54 -13.56 -9.26
CA VAL A 111 9.98 -13.39 -10.61
C VAL A 111 9.60 -11.94 -10.90
N LEU A 112 9.03 -11.25 -9.91
CA LEU A 112 8.46 -9.91 -10.07
C LEU A 112 9.52 -8.79 -10.01
N THR A 113 10.51 -8.91 -9.13
CA THR A 113 11.52 -7.86 -8.89
C THR A 113 12.32 -7.50 -10.14
N PRO A 114 12.84 -8.46 -10.95
CA PRO A 114 13.56 -8.10 -12.16
C PRO A 114 12.68 -7.37 -13.20
N MET A 115 11.42 -7.75 -13.31
CA MET A 115 10.48 -7.09 -14.20
C MET A 115 10.17 -5.67 -13.74
N ALA A 116 9.88 -5.49 -12.46
CA ALA A 116 9.62 -4.17 -11.87
C ALA A 116 10.85 -3.25 -12.07
N LYS A 117 12.03 -3.76 -11.78
CA LYS A 117 13.30 -3.02 -12.00
C LYS A 117 13.50 -2.59 -13.45
N GLN A 118 13.25 -3.49 -14.42
CA GLN A 118 13.33 -3.17 -15.84
C GLN A 118 12.29 -2.11 -16.25
N ALA A 119 11.11 -2.14 -15.65
CA ALA A 119 10.04 -1.17 -15.89
C ALA A 119 10.25 0.19 -15.18
N GLY A 120 11.28 0.32 -14.31
CA GLY A 120 11.48 1.49 -13.45
C GLY A 120 10.43 1.64 -12.36
N VAL A 121 9.84 0.52 -11.92
CA VAL A 121 8.78 0.45 -10.91
C VAL A 121 9.34 -0.19 -9.64
N ARG A 122 8.96 0.32 -8.47
CA ARG A 122 9.20 -0.30 -7.16
C ARG A 122 7.97 -1.07 -6.70
N LEU A 123 8.20 -2.19 -6.04
CA LEU A 123 7.19 -2.97 -5.37
C LEU A 123 7.18 -2.63 -3.89
N LEU A 124 6.05 -2.20 -3.36
CA LEU A 124 5.93 -1.78 -1.97
C LEU A 124 5.11 -2.81 -1.21
N LEU A 125 5.74 -3.52 -0.28
CA LEU A 125 5.07 -4.45 0.61
C LEU A 125 4.31 -3.69 1.69
N GLU A 126 3.03 -4.02 1.90
CA GLU A 126 2.18 -3.39 2.90
C GLU A 126 2.00 -4.27 4.13
N ASN A 127 2.08 -3.66 5.33
CA ASN A 127 1.75 -4.31 6.59
C ASN A 127 0.24 -4.44 6.75
N THR A 128 -0.33 -5.54 6.28
CA THR A 128 -1.76 -5.81 6.39
C THR A 128 -2.04 -6.78 7.54
N PRO A 129 -3.03 -6.56 8.43
CA PRO A 129 -3.26 -7.34 9.64
C PRO A 129 -3.43 -8.85 9.42
N TYR A 130 -4.01 -9.23 8.30
CA TYR A 130 -4.28 -10.64 7.96
C TYR A 130 -3.19 -11.28 7.08
N CYS A 131 -2.11 -10.56 6.79
CA CYS A 131 -0.93 -11.13 6.15
C CYS A 131 -0.14 -11.99 7.14
N PHE A 132 0.73 -12.83 6.63
CA PHE A 132 1.61 -13.63 7.49
C PHE A 132 2.83 -12.85 8.02
N THR A 133 3.04 -11.64 7.50
CA THR A 133 4.04 -10.65 7.91
C THR A 133 3.35 -9.32 8.25
N PRO A 134 2.50 -9.26 9.29
CA PRO A 134 1.67 -8.08 9.52
C PRO A 134 2.41 -6.91 10.17
N THR A 135 3.62 -7.11 10.71
CA THR A 135 4.35 -6.10 11.47
C THR A 135 5.49 -5.48 10.66
N MET A 136 5.83 -4.24 10.99
CA MET A 136 6.96 -3.53 10.38
C MET A 136 8.30 -4.26 10.54
N PRO A 137 8.66 -4.82 11.72
CA PRO A 137 9.88 -5.61 11.86
C PRO A 137 9.98 -6.78 10.86
N GLN A 138 8.87 -7.49 10.64
CA GLN A 138 8.84 -8.63 9.71
C GLN A 138 9.02 -8.17 8.25
N LEU A 139 8.40 -7.06 7.86
CA LEU A 139 8.57 -6.50 6.51
C LEU A 139 9.99 -5.94 6.31
N ALA A 140 10.56 -5.31 7.32
CA ALA A 140 11.95 -4.85 7.27
C ALA A 140 12.92 -6.01 7.06
N GLU A 141 12.74 -7.15 7.75
CA GLU A 141 13.52 -8.37 7.56
C GLU A 141 13.40 -8.92 6.13
N VAL A 142 12.20 -8.86 5.54
CA VAL A 142 11.98 -9.27 4.14
C VAL A 142 12.77 -8.38 3.18
N VAL A 143 12.66 -7.06 3.33
CA VAL A 143 13.39 -6.09 2.47
C VAL A 143 14.91 -6.24 2.63
N GLU A 144 15.40 -6.40 3.85
CA GLU A 144 16.82 -6.63 4.13
C GLU A 144 17.31 -7.95 3.50
N THR A 145 16.52 -9.02 3.60
CA THR A 145 16.85 -10.32 3.00
C THR A 145 16.91 -10.25 1.48
N LEU A 146 16.00 -9.51 0.84
CA LEU A 146 16.01 -9.33 -0.62
C LEU A 146 17.20 -8.49 -1.09
N ASN A 147 17.62 -7.53 -0.28
CA ASN A 147 18.75 -6.63 -0.56
C ASN A 147 18.70 -6.03 -1.98
N ASP A 148 17.51 -5.60 -2.41
CA ASP A 148 17.27 -4.94 -3.71
C ASP A 148 16.31 -3.76 -3.51
N ASP A 149 16.75 -2.55 -3.83
CA ASP A 149 15.98 -1.30 -3.65
C ASP A 149 14.69 -1.24 -4.48
N THR A 150 14.47 -2.20 -5.37
CA THR A 150 13.21 -2.35 -6.11
C THR A 150 12.05 -2.77 -5.19
N VAL A 151 12.35 -3.40 -4.04
CA VAL A 151 11.34 -3.80 -3.05
C VAL A 151 11.51 -2.97 -1.78
N ARG A 152 10.45 -2.26 -1.40
CA ARG A 152 10.40 -1.37 -0.23
C ARG A 152 9.11 -1.62 0.55
N VAL A 153 8.83 -0.80 1.54
CA VAL A 153 7.62 -0.89 2.36
C VAL A 153 6.77 0.36 2.18
N VAL A 154 5.46 0.18 2.01
CA VAL A 154 4.46 1.16 2.39
C VAL A 154 3.97 0.80 3.78
N TYR A 155 4.05 1.75 4.71
CA TYR A 155 3.64 1.50 6.08
C TYR A 155 2.26 2.10 6.35
N ASP A 156 1.30 1.23 6.66
CA ASP A 156 -0.05 1.64 7.01
C ASP A 156 -0.20 1.74 8.52
N ILE A 157 -0.55 2.95 8.97
CA ILE A 157 -0.69 3.31 10.37
C ILE A 157 -1.91 2.64 11.01
N ALA A 158 -3.04 2.58 10.31
CA ALA A 158 -4.26 1.96 10.82
C ALA A 158 -4.08 0.45 10.96
N ASN A 159 -3.43 -0.18 9.99
CA ASN A 159 -3.10 -1.60 10.03
C ASN A 159 -2.21 -1.93 11.24
N ALA A 160 -1.20 -1.11 11.49
CA ALA A 160 -0.32 -1.26 12.63
C ALA A 160 -1.07 -1.08 13.97
N ALA A 161 -1.87 -0.02 14.08
CA ALA A 161 -2.66 0.27 15.28
C ALA A 161 -3.66 -0.85 15.59
N TYR A 162 -4.32 -1.43 14.57
CA TYR A 162 -5.26 -2.53 14.74
C TYR A 162 -4.64 -3.77 15.40
N ILE A 163 -3.38 -4.07 15.09
CA ILE A 163 -2.64 -5.19 15.71
C ILE A 163 -1.85 -4.77 16.95
N ALA A 164 -2.11 -3.58 17.49
CA ALA A 164 -1.44 -3.00 18.65
C ALA A 164 0.10 -2.83 18.47
N GLU A 165 0.58 -2.63 17.25
CA GLU A 165 1.93 -2.15 16.98
C GLU A 165 1.97 -0.64 17.20
N ASP A 166 3.05 -0.13 17.80
CA ASP A 166 3.26 1.31 17.99
C ASP A 166 3.76 1.95 16.68
N PRO A 167 2.94 2.78 15.99
CA PRO A 167 3.32 3.34 14.71
C PRO A 167 4.50 4.32 14.79
N VAL A 168 4.61 5.09 15.88
CA VAL A 168 5.70 6.05 16.06
C VAL A 168 7.03 5.32 16.24
N ALA A 169 7.05 4.30 17.10
CA ALA A 169 8.25 3.49 17.31
C ALA A 169 8.69 2.78 16.03
N SER A 170 7.74 2.21 15.28
CA SER A 170 8.03 1.51 14.02
C SER A 170 8.53 2.44 12.93
N LEU A 171 7.91 3.61 12.74
CA LEU A 171 8.37 4.62 11.79
C LEU A 171 9.82 5.03 12.05
N LEU A 172 10.15 5.34 13.30
CA LEU A 172 11.50 5.80 13.65
C LEU A 172 12.55 4.69 13.56
N ALA A 173 12.21 3.46 13.97
CA ALA A 173 13.14 2.34 13.96
C ALA A 173 13.44 1.80 12.55
N TYR A 174 12.47 1.83 11.66
CA TYR A 174 12.56 1.19 10.33
C TYR A 174 12.47 2.17 9.16
N HIS A 175 12.69 3.47 9.40
CA HIS A 175 12.60 4.53 8.39
C HIS A 175 13.34 4.18 7.08
N ALA A 176 14.49 3.50 7.18
CA ALA A 176 15.28 3.14 6.01
C ALA A 176 14.58 2.17 5.04
N ALA A 177 13.59 1.38 5.48
CA ALA A 177 12.82 0.46 4.64
C ALA A 177 11.55 1.08 4.07
N ILE A 178 11.04 2.18 4.66
CA ILE A 178 9.75 2.78 4.33
C ILE A 178 9.89 3.78 3.19
N GLU A 179 9.04 3.64 2.17
CA GLU A 179 8.98 4.54 1.02
C GLU A 179 7.95 5.64 1.22
N PHE A 180 6.74 5.27 1.63
CA PHE A 180 5.69 6.19 2.03
C PHE A 180 4.72 5.57 3.05
N VAL A 181 3.76 6.34 3.51
CA VAL A 181 2.87 5.98 4.62
C VAL A 181 1.41 6.12 4.21
N HIS A 182 0.60 5.10 4.49
CA HIS A 182 -0.86 5.21 4.50
C HIS A 182 -1.34 5.75 5.85
N VAL A 183 -2.25 6.71 5.79
CA VAL A 183 -2.78 7.41 6.97
C VAL A 183 -4.30 7.26 7.00
N SER A 184 -4.80 6.57 8.00
CA SER A 184 -6.22 6.45 8.34
C SER A 184 -6.35 6.09 9.82
N ASP A 185 -7.57 6.02 10.32
CA ASP A 185 -7.86 5.53 11.66
C ASP A 185 -8.46 4.12 11.60
N THR A 186 -8.59 3.45 12.74
CA THR A 186 -9.19 2.12 12.84
C THR A 186 -9.77 1.89 14.23
N GLY A 187 -10.74 0.98 14.35
CA GLY A 187 -11.17 0.45 15.64
C GLY A 187 -10.27 -0.70 16.10
N MET A 188 -10.37 -1.08 17.39
CA MET A 188 -9.70 -2.29 17.90
C MET A 188 -10.52 -3.57 17.64
N ASP A 189 -11.86 -3.45 17.60
CA ASP A 189 -12.75 -4.59 17.44
C ASP A 189 -13.03 -4.90 15.96
N VAL A 190 -12.99 -3.88 15.12
CA VAL A 190 -13.23 -3.98 13.68
C VAL A 190 -12.13 -3.24 12.95
N TRP A 191 -11.41 -3.98 12.13
CA TRP A 191 -10.42 -3.40 11.23
C TRP A 191 -11.08 -2.56 10.15
N GLY A 192 -10.54 -1.38 9.91
CA GLY A 192 -11.01 -0.48 8.87
C GLY A 192 -9.99 0.60 8.57
N HIS A 193 -10.27 1.35 7.51
CA HIS A 193 -9.60 2.60 7.15
C HIS A 193 -10.59 3.74 7.39
N ASP A 194 -10.70 4.10 8.66
CA ASP A 194 -11.71 5.03 9.16
C ASP A 194 -11.25 6.49 9.06
N PRO A 195 -12.18 7.47 9.10
CA PRO A 195 -11.84 8.87 9.16
C PRO A 195 -10.95 9.21 10.37
N VAL A 196 -10.01 10.12 10.18
CA VAL A 196 -9.06 10.59 11.20
C VAL A 196 -9.78 11.03 12.47
N GLY A 197 -9.36 10.49 13.62
CA GLY A 197 -9.88 10.82 14.94
C GLY A 197 -11.20 10.13 15.31
N THR A 198 -11.61 9.09 14.59
CA THR A 198 -12.81 8.30 14.91
C THR A 198 -12.50 6.93 15.52
N GLY A 199 -11.24 6.54 15.57
CA GLY A 199 -10.76 5.26 16.07
C GLY A 199 -9.76 5.38 17.21
N VAL A 200 -8.71 4.56 17.17
CA VAL A 200 -7.74 4.39 18.25
C VAL A 200 -6.36 4.96 17.94
N VAL A 201 -6.12 5.45 16.72
CA VAL A 201 -4.82 6.00 16.35
C VAL A 201 -4.58 7.33 17.09
N ASP A 202 -3.46 7.40 17.81
CA ASP A 202 -2.99 8.66 18.36
C ASP A 202 -2.18 9.42 17.29
N PHE A 203 -2.80 10.42 16.69
CA PHE A 203 -2.18 11.27 15.68
C PHE A 203 -1.28 12.36 16.26
N GLU A 204 -1.26 12.57 17.59
CA GLU A 204 -0.36 13.52 18.24
C GLU A 204 1.08 12.96 18.21
N GLY A 205 2.03 13.76 17.76
CA GLY A 205 3.42 13.30 17.60
C GLY A 205 3.70 12.43 16.39
N LEU A 206 2.67 11.77 15.85
CA LEU A 206 2.82 10.90 14.68
C LEU A 206 3.26 11.67 13.43
N GLY A 207 2.77 12.92 13.24
CA GLY A 207 3.20 13.79 12.15
C GLY A 207 4.69 14.14 12.18
N GLU A 208 5.31 14.25 13.36
CA GLU A 208 6.75 14.46 13.50
C GLU A 208 7.53 13.20 13.13
N ALA A 209 7.05 12.02 13.53
CA ALA A 209 7.65 10.74 13.18
C ALA A 209 7.59 10.50 11.66
N VAL A 210 6.46 10.77 11.02
CA VAL A 210 6.32 10.68 9.57
C VAL A 210 7.26 11.66 8.86
N GLN A 211 7.33 12.91 9.34
CA GLN A 211 8.25 13.91 8.77
C GLN A 211 9.70 13.47 8.87
N ALA A 212 10.09 12.81 9.96
CA ALA A 212 11.45 12.31 10.16
C ALA A 212 11.74 11.03 9.33
N THR A 213 10.73 10.28 8.96
CA THR A 213 10.84 9.02 8.21
C THR A 213 10.91 9.27 6.71
N CYS A 214 9.82 9.70 6.10
CA CYS A 214 9.68 9.84 4.64
C CYS A 214 9.23 11.25 4.19
N GLY A 215 8.88 12.12 5.12
CA GLY A 215 8.27 13.43 4.84
C GLY A 215 6.75 13.35 4.67
N ILE A 216 6.04 14.40 5.10
CA ILE A 216 4.57 14.44 5.06
C ILE A 216 4.03 14.43 3.62
N GLU A 217 4.81 14.94 2.67
CA GLU A 217 4.51 14.88 1.23
C GLU A 217 4.46 13.44 0.68
N ASN A 218 4.99 12.48 1.41
CA ASN A 218 4.97 11.06 1.11
C ASN A 218 3.92 10.31 1.97
N CYS A 219 2.80 10.96 2.28
CA CYS A 219 1.64 10.33 2.89
C CYS A 219 0.48 10.23 1.90
N VAL A 220 -0.24 9.13 1.97
CA VAL A 220 -1.52 8.93 1.31
C VAL A 220 -2.60 8.79 2.38
N LEU A 221 -3.60 9.68 2.34
CA LEU A 221 -4.75 9.57 3.23
C LEU A 221 -5.69 8.49 2.66
N GLU A 222 -5.70 7.33 3.27
CA GLU A 222 -6.44 6.15 2.80
C GLU A 222 -7.70 5.93 3.63
N ILE A 223 -8.71 6.76 3.40
CA ILE A 223 -10.03 6.60 4.04
C ILE A 223 -10.95 5.84 3.10
N ILE A 224 -11.39 4.64 3.51
CA ILE A 224 -12.25 3.77 2.71
C ILE A 224 -13.68 3.88 3.24
N ARG A 225 -14.56 4.53 2.47
CA ARG A 225 -15.97 4.73 2.78
C ARG A 225 -16.83 4.60 1.54
N GLU A 226 -18.01 3.98 1.70
CA GLU A 226 -18.99 3.86 0.61
C GLU A 226 -19.66 5.19 0.29
N GLU A 227 -19.88 6.01 1.33
CA GLU A 227 -20.57 7.31 1.20
C GLU A 227 -19.66 8.46 1.66
N ASN A 228 -19.84 9.62 1.03
CA ASN A 228 -19.19 10.89 1.41
C ASN A 228 -17.65 10.86 1.43
N ALA A 229 -16.99 9.92 0.70
CA ALA A 229 -15.54 9.74 0.73
C ALA A 229 -14.75 11.05 0.55
N LEU A 230 -15.13 11.91 -0.42
CA LEU A 230 -14.46 13.20 -0.65
C LEU A 230 -14.62 14.17 0.55
N HIS A 231 -15.78 14.13 1.24
CA HIS A 231 -15.97 14.92 2.45
C HIS A 231 -15.04 14.45 3.56
N GLU A 232 -14.97 13.14 3.79
CA GLU A 232 -14.13 12.54 4.83
C GLU A 232 -12.64 12.76 4.57
N LEU A 233 -12.21 12.69 3.31
CA LEU A 233 -10.83 13.01 2.93
C LEU A 233 -10.49 14.49 3.23
N ASN A 234 -11.36 15.43 2.85
CA ASN A 234 -11.14 16.85 3.13
C ASN A 234 -11.14 17.15 4.63
N LYS A 235 -12.08 16.52 5.37
CA LYS A 235 -12.13 16.63 6.83
C LYS A 235 -10.88 16.03 7.46
N GLY A 236 -10.42 14.86 7.03
CA GLY A 236 -9.19 14.21 7.51
C GLY A 236 -7.96 15.11 7.37
N VAL A 237 -7.80 15.79 6.24
CA VAL A 237 -6.73 16.79 6.06
C VAL A 237 -6.84 17.92 7.07
N ALA A 238 -8.05 18.43 7.33
CA ALA A 238 -8.26 19.51 8.31
C ALA A 238 -7.97 19.03 9.73
N ASP A 239 -8.39 17.81 10.08
CA ASP A 239 -8.18 17.20 11.41
C ASP A 239 -6.68 16.94 11.67
N LEU A 240 -5.95 16.44 10.67
CA LEU A 240 -4.51 16.24 10.77
C LEU A 240 -3.76 17.58 10.96
N ARG A 241 -4.15 18.64 10.22
CA ARG A 241 -3.60 19.99 10.41
C ARG A 241 -3.86 20.51 11.82
N ALA A 242 -5.07 20.28 12.38
CA ALA A 242 -5.41 20.66 13.75
C ALA A 242 -4.56 19.90 14.79
N LYS A 243 -4.07 18.72 14.46
CA LYS A 243 -3.15 17.89 15.27
C LYS A 243 -1.67 18.18 15.00
N GLY A 244 -1.36 19.26 14.30
CA GLY A 244 0.02 19.74 14.10
C GLY A 244 0.74 19.18 12.88
N TRP A 245 0.06 18.42 12.02
CA TRP A 245 0.66 17.94 10.78
C TRP A 245 0.89 19.10 9.78
N LYS A 246 2.11 19.21 9.27
CA LYS A 246 2.52 20.30 8.36
C LYS A 246 2.16 19.98 6.89
N ILE A 247 0.89 19.68 6.66
CA ILE A 247 0.36 19.36 5.31
C ILE A 247 0.33 20.66 4.47
N PRO A 248 0.92 20.66 3.25
CA PRO A 248 0.95 21.81 2.34
C PRO A 248 -0.41 22.38 1.97
#